data_1331a36bfb7c618b3fd3be8c3a839bff
#
_entry.id   1331a36bfb7c618b3fd3be8c3a839bff
#
_cell.length_a   1.000
_cell.length_b   1.000
_cell.length_c   1.000
_cell.angle_alpha   90.00
_cell.angle_beta   90.00
_cell.angle_gamma   90.00
#
_symmetry.space_group_name_H-M   'P 1'
#
loop_
_entity.id
_entity.type
_entity.pdbx_description
1 polymer ?
#
loop_
_entity_poly.entity_id
_entity_poly.type
_entity_poly.pdbx_seq_one_letter_code
_entity_poly.pdbx_strand_id
1 'polypeptide(L)'
;DANTIGTILRCLPEKAIERQKKTPVEVHVFDLLMLNGEDLTQKGYETRLNMIAAAEFLAKKATSQFFLPFVVQDNFGEAADEIIGSGGEGLVLQLRNNPYMPGTRTAWKTLKLKQMLPQLELKVVGVLEPNKVYEGDCINNWKYWEVDDIILTSLPPQQGHSLYETGGG
;
A
#
# COMPACT_ATOMS: atom_id res chain seq x y z
N ASP A 1 6.86 0.17 14.98
CA ASP A 1 7.28 -0.47 13.73
C ASP A 1 6.27 -1.52 13.28
N ALA A 2 6.37 -2.01 12.05
CA ALA A 2 5.44 -2.98 11.44
C ALA A 2 5.37 -4.31 12.22
N ASN A 3 6.46 -4.75 12.84
CA ASN A 3 6.49 -5.97 13.64
C ASN A 3 5.68 -5.80 14.94
N THR A 4 5.84 -4.66 15.60
CA THR A 4 5.09 -4.34 16.83
C THR A 4 3.58 -4.29 16.55
N ILE A 5 3.16 -3.60 15.48
CA ILE A 5 1.76 -3.57 15.04
C ILE A 5 1.27 -4.99 14.72
N GLY A 6 2.07 -5.76 13.98
CA GLY A 6 1.76 -7.16 13.66
C GLY A 6 1.51 -8.03 14.87
N THR A 7 2.25 -7.83 15.97
CA THR A 7 2.02 -8.58 17.22
C THR A 7 0.70 -8.24 17.89
N ILE A 8 0.22 -7.00 17.77
CA ILE A 8 -1.06 -6.55 18.32
C ILE A 8 -2.22 -7.05 17.48
N LEU A 9 -2.15 -6.86 16.14
CA LEU A 9 -3.25 -7.18 15.23
C LEU A 9 -3.46 -8.69 15.00
N ARG A 10 -2.44 -9.52 15.24
CA ARG A 10 -2.48 -10.98 14.99
C ARG A 10 -2.69 -11.81 16.24
N CYS A 11 -3.15 -11.23 17.33
CA CYS A 11 -3.42 -11.96 18.57
C CYS A 11 -4.91 -11.88 18.94
N LEU A 12 -5.31 -12.66 19.95
CA LEU A 12 -6.66 -12.62 20.49
C LEU A 12 -6.99 -11.23 21.06
N PRO A 13 -8.26 -10.80 21.02
CA PRO A 13 -8.69 -9.45 21.44
C PRO A 13 -8.21 -9.07 22.85
N GLU A 14 -8.29 -9.98 23.81
CA GLU A 14 -7.87 -9.73 25.20
C GLU A 14 -6.36 -9.41 25.28
N LYS A 15 -5.54 -10.15 24.51
CA LYS A 15 -4.10 -9.92 24.43
C LYS A 15 -3.79 -8.61 23.67
N ALA A 16 -4.58 -8.27 22.67
CA ALA A 16 -4.45 -7.00 21.96
C ALA A 16 -4.69 -5.80 22.88
N ILE A 17 -5.73 -5.86 23.72
CA ILE A 17 -6.05 -4.83 24.71
C ILE A 17 -4.88 -4.66 25.69
N GLU A 18 -4.34 -5.76 26.23
CA GLU A 18 -3.20 -5.69 27.16
C GLU A 18 -1.94 -5.10 26.50
N ARG A 19 -1.66 -5.48 25.25
CA ARG A 19 -0.50 -4.95 24.52
C ARG A 19 -0.63 -3.47 24.21
N GLN A 20 -1.84 -3.01 23.88
CA GLN A 20 -2.11 -1.60 23.61
C GLN A 20 -1.97 -0.70 24.84
N LYS A 21 -2.08 -1.22 26.05
CA LYS A 21 -1.76 -0.46 27.28
C LYS A 21 -0.30 -0.02 27.31
N LYS A 22 0.61 -0.82 26.74
CA LYS A 22 2.05 -0.52 26.69
C LYS A 22 2.45 0.17 25.39
N THR A 23 1.81 -0.19 24.30
CA THR A 23 2.10 0.33 22.96
C THR A 23 0.78 0.66 22.28
N PRO A 24 0.22 1.86 22.50
CA PRO A 24 -1.02 2.30 21.88
C PRO A 24 -0.94 2.25 20.36
N VAL A 25 -1.99 1.80 19.71
CA VAL A 25 -2.12 1.85 18.24
C VAL A 25 -2.81 3.15 17.86
N GLU A 26 -2.19 3.90 16.99
CA GLU A 26 -2.75 5.09 16.39
C GLU A 26 -3.41 4.76 15.06
N VAL A 27 -4.55 5.37 14.78
CA VAL A 27 -5.30 5.20 13.53
C VAL A 27 -5.23 6.50 12.74
N HIS A 28 -4.50 6.49 11.63
CA HIS A 28 -4.38 7.62 10.72
C HIS A 28 -5.37 7.44 9.56
N VAL A 29 -6.42 8.29 9.52
CA VAL A 29 -7.47 8.23 8.50
C VAL A 29 -7.13 9.21 7.39
N PHE A 30 -6.82 8.71 6.20
CA PHE A 30 -6.36 9.52 5.06
C PHE A 30 -7.36 9.65 3.90
N ASP A 31 -8.46 8.91 3.93
CA ASP A 31 -9.56 9.05 2.97
C ASP A 31 -10.88 8.58 3.59
N LEU A 32 -12.01 9.04 3.04
CA LEU A 32 -13.35 8.67 3.47
C LEU A 32 -14.21 8.33 2.25
N LEU A 33 -14.59 7.06 2.12
CA LEU A 33 -15.31 6.57 0.95
C LEU A 33 -16.82 6.45 1.18
N MET A 34 -17.23 6.36 2.45
CA MET A 34 -18.64 6.27 2.83
C MET A 34 -18.86 6.96 4.18
N LEU A 35 -19.94 7.70 4.30
CA LEU A 35 -20.37 8.33 5.56
C LEU A 35 -21.88 8.17 5.74
N ASN A 36 -22.31 7.55 6.84
CA ASN A 36 -23.72 7.33 7.17
C ASN A 36 -24.54 6.67 6.03
N GLY A 37 -23.90 5.77 5.26
CA GLY A 37 -24.52 5.10 4.12
C GLY A 37 -24.47 5.87 2.79
N GLU A 38 -23.98 7.13 2.79
CA GLU A 38 -23.74 7.88 1.57
C GLU A 38 -22.40 7.50 0.94
N ASP A 39 -22.39 7.14 -0.33
CA ASP A 39 -21.18 6.90 -1.12
C ASP A 39 -20.52 8.23 -1.50
N LEU A 40 -19.26 8.40 -1.11
CA LEU A 40 -18.47 9.59 -1.34
C LEU A 40 -17.42 9.41 -2.45
N THR A 41 -17.34 8.26 -3.08
CA THR A 41 -16.29 7.94 -4.05
C THR A 41 -16.23 8.91 -5.21
N GLN A 42 -17.37 9.47 -5.63
CA GLN A 42 -17.45 10.45 -6.71
C GLN A 42 -17.11 11.89 -6.29
N LYS A 43 -17.03 12.16 -4.99
CA LYS A 43 -16.62 13.48 -4.50
C LYS A 43 -15.10 13.66 -4.66
N GLY A 44 -14.65 14.90 -4.90
CA GLY A 44 -13.23 15.22 -4.95
C GLY A 44 -12.52 14.89 -3.62
N TYR A 45 -11.23 14.56 -3.69
CA TYR A 45 -10.43 14.18 -2.52
C TYR A 45 -10.47 15.25 -1.40
N GLU A 46 -10.33 16.53 -1.76
CA GLU A 46 -10.40 17.62 -0.77
C GLU A 46 -11.74 17.64 -0.02
N THR A 47 -12.85 17.39 -0.73
CA THR A 47 -14.17 17.31 -0.09
C THR A 47 -14.22 16.13 0.89
N ARG A 48 -13.72 14.96 0.49
CA ARG A 48 -13.68 13.79 1.36
C ARG A 48 -12.78 14.02 2.59
N LEU A 49 -11.64 14.68 2.40
CA LEU A 49 -10.72 15.04 3.49
C LEU A 49 -11.37 16.01 4.49
N ASN A 50 -12.09 17.04 4.00
CA ASN A 50 -12.82 17.98 4.85
C ASN A 50 -13.94 17.28 5.66
N MET A 51 -14.57 16.25 5.07
CA MET A 51 -15.57 15.44 5.78
C MET A 51 -14.95 14.59 6.88
N ILE A 52 -13.71 14.07 6.68
CA ILE A 52 -12.96 13.41 7.75
C ILE A 52 -12.68 14.38 8.90
N ALA A 53 -12.22 15.62 8.59
CA ALA A 53 -11.91 16.61 9.60
C ALA A 53 -13.14 16.95 10.45
N ALA A 54 -14.30 17.07 9.82
CA ALA A 54 -15.57 17.27 10.52
C ALA A 54 -15.98 16.08 11.39
N ALA A 55 -15.76 14.86 10.90
CA ALA A 55 -16.03 13.63 11.65
C ALA A 55 -15.03 13.41 12.79
N GLU A 56 -13.76 13.80 12.62
CA GLU A 56 -12.72 13.71 13.66
C GLU A 56 -13.08 14.52 14.89
N PHE A 57 -13.69 15.70 14.71
CA PHE A 57 -14.18 16.50 15.85
C PHE A 57 -15.18 15.71 16.71
N LEU A 58 -15.98 14.86 16.09
CA LEU A 58 -16.91 13.95 16.80
C LEU A 58 -16.19 12.75 17.40
N ALA A 59 -15.21 12.18 16.68
CA ALA A 59 -14.45 11.01 17.11
C ALA A 59 -13.48 11.34 18.25
N LYS A 60 -12.86 12.52 18.29
CA LYS A 60 -12.00 12.98 19.39
C LYS A 60 -12.70 13.07 20.73
N LYS A 61 -14.02 13.21 20.72
CA LYS A 61 -14.82 13.07 21.96
C LYS A 61 -14.93 11.64 22.45
N ALA A 62 -14.71 10.65 21.59
CA ALA A 62 -14.85 9.24 21.90
C ALA A 62 -13.48 8.56 22.16
N THR A 63 -12.44 8.87 21.40
CA THR A 63 -11.10 8.29 21.58
C THR A 63 -10.00 9.27 21.11
N SER A 64 -8.87 9.31 21.84
CA SER A 64 -7.70 10.13 21.49
C SER A 64 -6.75 9.44 20.47
N GLN A 65 -7.18 8.37 19.80
CA GLN A 65 -6.32 7.53 18.96
C GLN A 65 -6.51 7.73 17.46
N PHE A 66 -7.40 8.64 17.04
CA PHE A 66 -7.62 8.96 15.64
C PHE A 66 -6.89 10.24 15.25
N PHE A 67 -6.16 10.19 14.16
CA PHE A 67 -5.37 11.30 13.64
C PHE A 67 -5.69 11.53 12.17
N LEU A 68 -5.72 12.83 11.78
CA LEU A 68 -5.74 13.23 10.38
C LEU A 68 -4.34 13.16 9.78
N PRO A 69 -4.23 13.00 8.46
CA PRO A 69 -2.96 13.13 7.79
C PRO A 69 -2.44 14.58 7.91
N PHE A 70 -1.15 14.72 8.03
CA PHE A 70 -0.50 16.01 7.85
C PHE A 70 -0.64 16.44 6.39
N VAL A 71 -1.17 17.64 6.14
CA VAL A 71 -1.43 18.14 4.79
C VAL A 71 -0.49 19.30 4.49
N VAL A 72 0.30 19.16 3.43
CA VAL A 72 1.17 20.19 2.87
C VAL A 72 0.48 20.77 1.64
N GLN A 73 0.42 22.09 1.52
CA GLN A 73 -0.23 22.76 0.39
C GLN A 73 0.73 23.30 -0.66
N ASP A 74 1.99 23.52 -0.29
CA ASP A 74 3.08 24.03 -1.13
C ASP A 74 4.42 23.45 -0.69
N ASN A 75 5.52 23.84 -1.33
CA ASN A 75 6.88 23.41 -0.99
C ASN A 75 7.04 21.89 -0.81
N PHE A 76 6.39 21.11 -1.66
CA PHE A 76 6.32 19.66 -1.54
C PHE A 76 7.70 18.97 -1.51
N GLY A 77 8.71 19.54 -2.19
CA GLY A 77 10.08 19.03 -2.17
C GLY A 77 10.70 19.13 -0.78
N GLU A 78 10.69 20.31 -0.19
CA GLU A 78 11.23 20.56 1.15
C GLU A 78 10.51 19.72 2.22
N ALA A 79 9.19 19.65 2.14
CA ALA A 79 8.40 18.81 3.04
C ALA A 79 8.71 17.31 2.89
N ALA A 80 8.95 16.84 1.67
CA ALA A 80 9.37 15.46 1.44
C ALA A 80 10.75 15.17 2.04
N ASP A 81 11.70 16.10 1.85
CA ASP A 81 13.07 15.97 2.39
C ASP A 81 13.07 15.97 3.93
N GLU A 82 12.25 16.80 4.56
CA GLU A 82 12.10 16.84 6.01
C GLU A 82 11.51 15.51 6.55
N ILE A 83 10.46 15.01 5.92
CA ILE A 83 9.82 13.75 6.31
C ILE A 83 10.80 12.58 6.13
N ILE A 84 11.48 12.52 5.00
CA ILE A 84 12.48 11.47 4.72
C ILE A 84 13.63 11.57 5.68
N GLY A 85 14.14 12.78 5.95
CA GLY A 85 15.22 13.03 6.91
C GLY A 85 14.87 12.62 8.34
N SER A 86 13.58 12.66 8.70
CA SER A 86 13.07 12.17 9.99
C SER A 86 12.78 10.66 10.02
N GLY A 87 13.06 9.94 8.94
CA GLY A 87 12.83 8.49 8.83
C GLY A 87 11.47 8.08 8.28
N GLY A 88 10.70 9.03 7.75
CA GLY A 88 9.45 8.75 7.03
C GLY A 88 9.70 8.26 5.59
N GLU A 89 8.67 7.69 4.96
CA GLU A 89 8.77 7.18 3.59
C GLU A 89 8.72 8.27 2.52
N GLY A 90 8.18 9.45 2.82
CA GLY A 90 7.93 10.55 1.90
C GLY A 90 6.48 11.03 1.87
N LEU A 91 6.06 11.61 0.76
CA LEU A 91 4.75 12.23 0.58
C LEU A 91 3.90 11.53 -0.49
N VAL A 92 2.58 11.64 -0.32
CA VAL A 92 1.61 11.32 -1.38
C VAL A 92 0.97 12.62 -1.84
N LEU A 93 1.21 13.01 -3.10
CA LEU A 93 0.55 14.14 -3.74
C LEU A 93 -0.76 13.67 -4.36
N GLN A 94 -1.84 14.33 -4.02
CA GLN A 94 -3.18 13.98 -4.47
C GLN A 94 -3.83 15.18 -5.14
N LEU A 95 -4.39 14.99 -6.34
CA LEU A 95 -5.16 16.02 -7.00
C LEU A 95 -6.44 16.31 -6.21
N ARG A 96 -6.70 17.58 -5.86
CA ARG A 96 -7.82 17.99 -4.97
C ARG A 96 -9.19 17.49 -5.41
N ASN A 97 -9.46 17.56 -6.71
CA ASN A 97 -10.75 17.18 -7.29
C ASN A 97 -10.79 15.71 -7.75
N ASN A 98 -9.81 14.88 -7.33
CA ASN A 98 -9.76 13.50 -7.78
C ASN A 98 -10.85 12.65 -7.09
N PRO A 99 -11.79 12.06 -7.85
CA PRO A 99 -12.68 11.04 -7.31
C PRO A 99 -11.89 9.78 -6.95
N TYR A 100 -12.44 8.96 -6.09
CA TYR A 100 -11.84 7.66 -5.80
C TYR A 100 -12.12 6.70 -6.95
N MET A 101 -11.07 6.12 -7.52
CA MET A 101 -11.17 5.21 -8.66
C MET A 101 -10.59 3.84 -8.27
N PRO A 102 -11.44 2.90 -7.81
CA PRO A 102 -10.97 1.59 -7.37
C PRO A 102 -10.37 0.80 -8.54
N GLY A 103 -9.32 0.04 -8.25
CA GLY A 103 -8.68 -0.84 -9.24
C GLY A 103 -7.85 -0.15 -10.32
N THR A 104 -7.81 1.18 -10.34
CA THR A 104 -7.03 1.91 -11.35
C THR A 104 -5.75 2.49 -10.73
N ARG A 105 -4.63 2.32 -11.40
CA ARG A 105 -3.38 3.06 -11.12
C ARG A 105 -3.41 4.36 -11.93
N THR A 106 -4.01 5.40 -11.39
CA THR A 106 -4.04 6.71 -12.04
C THR A 106 -2.76 7.48 -11.73
N ALA A 107 -1.70 7.21 -12.51
CA ALA A 107 -0.36 7.74 -12.27
C ALA A 107 -0.28 9.27 -12.18
N TRP A 108 -1.15 9.99 -12.85
CA TRP A 108 -1.13 11.46 -12.91
C TRP A 108 -2.01 12.18 -11.88
N LYS A 109 -2.85 11.45 -11.17
CA LYS A 109 -3.78 12.02 -10.18
C LYS A 109 -3.33 11.79 -8.74
N THR A 110 -2.46 10.80 -8.55
CA THR A 110 -1.84 10.46 -7.27
C THR A 110 -0.38 10.12 -7.51
N LEU A 111 0.53 10.90 -6.95
CA LEU A 111 1.97 10.71 -7.08
C LEU A 111 2.58 10.42 -5.71
N LYS A 112 3.59 9.58 -5.66
CA LYS A 112 4.37 9.31 -4.45
C LYS A 112 5.76 9.92 -4.61
N LEU A 113 6.10 10.86 -3.73
CA LEU A 113 7.46 11.33 -3.55
C LEU A 113 8.12 10.46 -2.48
N LYS A 114 9.11 9.69 -2.87
CA LYS A 114 9.86 8.80 -1.97
C LYS A 114 11.34 9.03 -2.13
N GLN A 115 12.10 8.70 -1.10
CA GLN A 115 13.54 8.62 -1.22
C GLN A 115 13.90 7.58 -2.29
N MET A 116 14.74 7.97 -3.23
CA MET A 116 15.37 7.01 -4.13
C MET A 116 16.43 6.24 -3.32
N LEU A 117 16.26 4.93 -3.24
CA LEU A 117 17.30 4.09 -2.67
C LEU A 117 18.54 4.16 -3.56
N PRO A 118 19.75 4.17 -2.98
CA PRO A 118 20.98 4.11 -3.77
C PRO A 118 20.97 2.84 -4.61
N GLN A 119 21.46 2.94 -5.85
CA GLN A 119 21.65 1.76 -6.68
C GLN A 119 22.69 0.85 -6.00
N LEU A 120 22.32 -0.40 -5.82
CA LEU A 120 23.22 -1.42 -5.30
C LEU A 120 23.71 -2.26 -6.47
N GLU A 121 25.03 -2.35 -6.63
CA GLU A 121 25.63 -3.33 -7.50
C GLU A 121 25.75 -4.65 -6.74
N LEU A 122 25.04 -5.67 -7.23
CA LEU A 122 25.03 -6.99 -6.62
C LEU A 122 25.69 -8.00 -7.55
N LYS A 123 26.54 -8.85 -7.00
CA LYS A 123 27.09 -10.00 -7.72
C LYS A 123 26.16 -11.19 -7.50
N VAL A 124 25.69 -11.79 -8.59
CA VAL A 124 24.96 -13.04 -8.52
C VAL A 124 25.91 -14.13 -8.04
N VAL A 125 25.63 -14.74 -6.91
CA VAL A 125 26.45 -15.80 -6.29
C VAL A 125 25.86 -17.21 -6.49
N GLY A 126 24.61 -17.29 -6.96
CA GLY A 126 23.94 -18.56 -7.23
C GLY A 126 22.55 -18.33 -7.80
N VAL A 127 22.01 -19.35 -8.40
CA VAL A 127 20.64 -19.42 -8.91
C VAL A 127 19.97 -20.62 -8.25
N LEU A 128 18.76 -20.42 -7.77
CA LEU A 128 17.94 -21.49 -7.21
C LEU A 128 16.84 -21.84 -8.20
N GLU A 129 16.64 -23.11 -8.43
CA GLU A 129 15.52 -23.57 -9.24
C GLU A 129 14.18 -23.29 -8.55
N PRO A 130 13.14 -22.91 -9.30
CA PRO A 130 11.81 -22.74 -8.72
C PRO A 130 11.27 -24.07 -8.18
N ASN A 131 10.84 -24.06 -6.93
CA ASN A 131 10.29 -25.25 -6.26
C ASN A 131 8.85 -25.58 -6.68
N LYS A 132 8.19 -24.69 -7.42
CA LYS A 132 6.80 -24.89 -7.83
C LYS A 132 6.75 -25.52 -9.20
N VAL A 133 6.01 -26.61 -9.28
CA VAL A 133 5.64 -27.30 -10.51
C VAL A 133 4.23 -26.84 -10.91
N TYR A 134 4.00 -26.65 -12.19
CA TYR A 134 2.67 -26.30 -12.70
C TYR A 134 1.77 -27.54 -12.68
N GLU A 135 0.70 -27.50 -11.90
CA GLU A 135 -0.24 -28.61 -11.71
C GLU A 135 -1.43 -28.58 -12.69
N GLY A 136 -1.49 -27.59 -13.57
CA GLY A 136 -2.54 -27.46 -14.57
C GLY A 136 -3.79 -26.69 -14.13
N ASP A 137 -4.00 -26.49 -12.84
CA ASP A 137 -5.27 -25.98 -12.32
C ASP A 137 -5.39 -24.45 -12.32
N CYS A 138 -4.30 -23.72 -12.46
CA CYS A 138 -4.33 -22.26 -12.32
C CYS A 138 -3.26 -21.55 -13.17
N ILE A 139 -3.61 -21.30 -14.41
CA ILE A 139 -2.83 -20.47 -15.31
C ILE A 139 -2.61 -19.05 -14.77
N ASN A 140 -3.49 -18.57 -13.86
CA ASN A 140 -3.39 -17.26 -13.23
C ASN A 140 -2.11 -17.11 -12.36
N ASN A 141 -1.53 -18.19 -11.88
CA ASN A 141 -0.28 -18.16 -11.12
C ASN A 141 0.92 -17.75 -12.00
N TRP A 142 0.75 -17.76 -13.30
CA TRP A 142 1.78 -17.47 -14.30
C TRP A 142 1.57 -16.15 -15.01
N LYS A 143 0.44 -15.45 -14.75
CA LYS A 143 0.10 -14.15 -15.39
C LYS A 143 1.10 -13.04 -15.15
N TYR A 144 1.89 -13.08 -14.10
CA TYR A 144 2.91 -12.06 -13.85
C TYR A 144 4.11 -12.17 -14.81
N TRP A 145 4.20 -13.22 -15.60
CA TRP A 145 5.16 -13.41 -16.69
C TRP A 145 4.65 -12.88 -18.03
N GLU A 146 3.38 -12.48 -18.07
CA GLU A 146 2.72 -11.90 -19.23
C GLU A 146 2.85 -10.37 -19.16
N VAL A 147 3.47 -9.78 -20.18
CA VAL A 147 3.57 -8.33 -20.36
C VAL A 147 3.02 -8.01 -21.72
N ASP A 148 2.01 -7.12 -21.80
CA ASP A 148 1.35 -6.72 -23.05
C ASP A 148 0.89 -7.92 -23.90
N ASP A 149 0.23 -8.90 -23.28
CA ASP A 149 -0.22 -10.16 -23.89
C ASP A 149 0.92 -11.04 -24.44
N ILE A 150 2.16 -10.73 -24.12
CA ILE A 150 3.32 -11.55 -24.46
C ILE A 150 3.74 -12.36 -23.24
N ILE A 151 3.73 -13.69 -23.39
CA ILE A 151 4.27 -14.59 -22.38
C ILE A 151 5.79 -14.51 -22.43
N LEU A 152 6.41 -14.07 -21.34
CA LEU A 152 7.87 -13.91 -21.22
C LEU A 152 8.64 -15.22 -21.13
N THR A 153 7.97 -16.35 -21.24
CA THR A 153 8.57 -17.68 -21.27
C THR A 153 8.66 -18.18 -22.71
N SER A 154 9.71 -18.89 -23.03
CA SER A 154 9.91 -19.48 -24.36
C SER A 154 8.86 -20.55 -24.71
N LEU A 155 8.23 -21.13 -23.69
CA LEU A 155 7.20 -22.15 -23.82
C LEU A 155 6.05 -21.86 -22.83
N PRO A 156 4.79 -22.16 -23.20
CA PRO A 156 3.68 -22.08 -22.27
C PRO A 156 3.89 -23.03 -21.08
N PRO A 157 3.31 -22.75 -19.92
CA PRO A 157 3.34 -23.63 -18.76
C PRO A 157 2.88 -25.04 -19.13
N GLN A 158 3.65 -26.04 -18.76
CA GLN A 158 3.34 -27.46 -18.99
C GLN A 158 3.10 -28.16 -17.65
N GLN A 159 2.03 -28.94 -17.59
CA GLN A 159 1.71 -29.69 -16.38
C GLN A 159 2.85 -30.66 -16.00
N GLY A 160 3.21 -30.68 -14.74
CA GLY A 160 4.29 -31.49 -14.22
C GLY A 160 5.69 -30.89 -14.39
N HIS A 161 5.81 -29.70 -15.01
CA HIS A 161 7.07 -29.01 -15.20
C HIS A 161 7.15 -27.72 -14.39
N SER A 162 8.32 -27.38 -13.93
CA SER A 162 8.59 -26.10 -13.28
C SER A 162 8.72 -24.98 -14.32
N LEU A 163 8.58 -23.72 -13.87
CA LEU A 163 8.81 -22.58 -14.74
C LEU A 163 10.23 -22.53 -15.31
N TYR A 164 11.19 -22.99 -14.53
CA TYR A 164 12.59 -23.11 -14.95
C TYR A 164 12.75 -24.04 -16.16
N GLU A 165 12.10 -25.21 -16.13
CA GLU A 165 12.16 -26.21 -17.22
C GLU A 165 11.47 -25.71 -18.50
N THR A 166 10.48 -24.80 -18.36
CA THR A 166 9.78 -24.21 -19.49
C THR A 166 10.42 -22.89 -19.98
N GLY A 167 11.58 -22.53 -19.46
CA GLY A 167 12.37 -21.39 -19.92
C GLY A 167 12.00 -20.04 -19.34
N GLY A 168 11.21 -20.02 -18.26
CA GLY A 168 10.77 -18.81 -17.54
C GLY A 168 11.55 -18.61 -16.24
N GLY A 169 12.85 -18.67 -16.26
CA GLY A 169 13.72 -18.47 -15.11
C GLY A 169 14.25 -17.05 -15.01
#